data_f5671f86ea01df2f334bfde8c366c982
#
_entry.id   f5671f86ea01df2f334bfde8c366c982
#
_cell.length_a   1.000
_cell.length_b   1.000
_cell.length_c   1.000
_cell.angle_alpha   90.00
_cell.angle_beta   90.00
_cell.angle_gamma   90.00
#
_symmetry.space_group_name_H-M   'P 1'
#
loop_
_entity.id
_entity.type
_entity.pdbx_description
1 polymer ?
#
loop_
_entity_poly.entity_id
_entity_poly.type
_entity_poly.pdbx_seq_one_letter_code
_entity_poly.pdbx_strand_id
1 'polypeptide(L)'
;MLKLDLERAVDETANHLIDLALAEDLGEGGDITTQAIWADQSPSGNAAIIAKSAGVAAGLKIFARVFAKVDPMVQIEWRAHDKDWLTTKQEVIHLYGPLASILSGERVALNFLQRLSGIATLTRKFIDAVVGTKAKILDTRKTTPGWRILEKYAVQCGGGLNHRMGLDDMFLIKENHIAAAGSITAAVRHCREFRQHQKRHWNLEVEARTLAEVEECLRNEVEHIMLDNMSVAEMQNAVQFVAGRAKLEASGNVSLENVATIAATGVDYISIGALTHSAPAMDFSLLVV
;
A
#
# COMPACT_ATOMS: atom_id res chain seq x y z
N MET A 1 19.93 -7.11 -3.77
CA MET A 1 18.58 -7.06 -3.16
C MET A 1 17.94 -8.42 -3.29
N LEU A 2 17.75 -9.15 -2.20
CA LEU A 2 16.82 -10.27 -2.21
C LEU A 2 15.45 -9.65 -2.49
N LYS A 3 14.90 -9.88 -3.67
CA LYS A 3 13.50 -9.56 -3.95
C LYS A 3 12.71 -10.27 -2.85
N LEU A 4 12.15 -9.50 -1.91
CA LEU A 4 11.17 -10.05 -1.00
C LEU A 4 10.16 -10.75 -1.92
N ASP A 5 9.95 -12.02 -1.67
CA ASP A 5 8.83 -12.68 -2.31
C ASP A 5 7.57 -12.05 -1.68
N LEU A 6 7.09 -10.99 -2.34
CA LEU A 6 5.98 -10.19 -1.82
C LEU A 6 4.73 -11.04 -1.63
N GLU A 7 4.50 -12.01 -2.51
CA GLU A 7 3.35 -12.91 -2.38
C GLU A 7 3.45 -13.71 -1.08
N ARG A 8 4.62 -14.30 -0.81
CA ARG A 8 4.84 -15.03 0.44
C ARG A 8 4.69 -14.15 1.67
N ALA A 9 5.27 -12.94 1.65
CA ALA A 9 5.15 -11.99 2.76
C ALA A 9 3.71 -11.53 2.98
N VAL A 10 2.92 -11.33 1.91
CA VAL A 10 1.48 -11.05 1.99
C VAL A 10 0.75 -12.21 2.65
N ASP A 11 1.04 -13.45 2.24
CA ASP A 11 0.42 -14.64 2.78
C ASP A 11 0.71 -14.84 4.27
N GLU A 12 1.95 -14.70 4.69
CA GLU A 12 2.37 -14.82 6.09
C GLU A 12 1.73 -13.71 6.96
N THR A 13 1.78 -12.46 6.49
CA THR A 13 1.20 -11.32 7.21
C THR A 13 -0.34 -11.43 7.30
N ALA A 14 -1.00 -11.80 6.20
CA ALA A 14 -2.45 -11.99 6.17
C ALA A 14 -2.88 -13.07 7.16
N ASN A 15 -2.22 -14.23 7.19
CA ASN A 15 -2.56 -15.31 8.11
C ASN A 15 -2.49 -14.86 9.57
N HIS A 16 -1.45 -14.13 9.96
CA HIS A 16 -1.31 -13.62 11.32
C HIS A 16 -2.39 -12.60 11.68
N LEU A 17 -2.66 -11.64 10.79
CA LEU A 17 -3.67 -10.61 11.02
C LEU A 17 -5.09 -11.18 11.02
N ILE A 18 -5.38 -12.21 10.22
CA ILE A 18 -6.68 -12.89 10.22
C ILE A 18 -6.90 -13.61 11.55
N ASP A 19 -5.88 -14.29 12.09
CA ASP A 19 -5.99 -14.96 13.39
C ASP A 19 -6.31 -13.97 14.50
N LEU A 20 -5.64 -12.81 14.53
CA LEU A 20 -5.92 -11.74 15.48
C LEU A 20 -7.35 -11.18 15.31
N ALA A 21 -7.76 -10.92 14.07
CA ALA A 21 -9.08 -10.34 13.78
C ALA A 21 -10.23 -11.31 14.10
N LEU A 22 -10.07 -12.60 13.83
CA LEU A 22 -11.05 -13.62 14.21
C LEU A 22 -11.11 -13.79 15.72
N ALA A 23 -9.98 -13.76 16.44
CA ALA A 23 -9.98 -13.81 17.90
C ALA A 23 -10.65 -12.56 18.52
N GLU A 24 -10.45 -11.37 17.90
CA GLU A 24 -11.11 -10.13 18.33
C GLU A 24 -12.63 -10.19 18.15
N ASP A 25 -13.10 -10.69 16.99
CA ASP A 25 -14.51 -10.65 16.60
C ASP A 25 -15.33 -11.76 17.27
N LEU A 26 -14.77 -12.96 17.40
CA LEU A 26 -15.46 -14.11 17.96
C LEU A 26 -15.32 -14.24 19.49
N GLY A 27 -14.25 -13.67 20.07
CA GLY A 27 -13.97 -13.80 21.50
C GLY A 27 -14.02 -15.25 22.01
N GLU A 28 -14.44 -15.45 23.26
CA GLU A 28 -14.58 -16.80 23.84
C GLU A 28 -15.95 -17.43 23.50
N GLY A 29 -16.97 -16.63 23.18
CA GLY A 29 -18.34 -17.08 22.98
C GLY A 29 -18.70 -17.44 21.54
N GLY A 30 -17.88 -17.05 20.56
CA GLY A 30 -18.19 -17.18 19.14
C GLY A 30 -19.35 -16.29 18.70
N ASP A 31 -19.94 -16.56 17.54
CA ASP A 31 -21.11 -15.84 17.03
C ASP A 31 -22.40 -16.31 17.72
N ILE A 32 -22.72 -15.66 18.85
CA ILE A 32 -23.89 -16.01 19.68
C ILE A 32 -25.22 -15.80 18.96
N THR A 33 -25.28 -14.87 18.01
CA THR A 33 -26.51 -14.63 17.23
C THR A 33 -26.79 -15.81 16.30
N THR A 34 -25.79 -16.19 15.54
CA THR A 34 -25.86 -17.32 14.62
C THR A 34 -26.09 -18.64 15.35
N GLN A 35 -25.42 -18.85 16.50
CA GLN A 35 -25.65 -20.01 17.36
C GLN A 35 -27.10 -20.06 17.89
N ALA A 36 -27.64 -18.93 18.29
CA ALA A 36 -29.02 -18.86 18.79
C ALA A 36 -30.09 -19.16 17.72
N ILE A 37 -29.78 -18.79 16.45
CA ILE A 37 -30.71 -19.01 15.32
C ILE A 37 -30.71 -20.47 14.87
N TRP A 38 -29.56 -21.11 14.76
CA TRP A 38 -29.45 -22.44 14.13
C TRP A 38 -28.97 -23.55 15.09
N ALA A 39 -28.64 -23.24 16.33
CA ALA A 39 -28.08 -24.21 17.27
C ALA A 39 -26.98 -25.10 16.59
N ASP A 40 -27.26 -26.40 16.43
CA ASP A 40 -26.28 -27.36 15.92
C ASP A 40 -26.36 -27.64 14.41
N GLN A 41 -27.34 -27.08 13.69
CA GLN A 41 -27.59 -27.38 12.27
C GLN A 41 -27.89 -26.13 11.44
N SER A 42 -26.85 -25.45 11.02
CA SER A 42 -26.98 -24.37 10.04
C SER A 42 -27.28 -24.94 8.63
N PRO A 43 -28.28 -24.41 7.92
CA PRO A 43 -28.50 -24.77 6.53
C PRO A 43 -27.35 -24.30 5.67
N SER A 44 -27.10 -25.05 4.59
CA SER A 44 -26.25 -24.53 3.50
C SER A 44 -27.07 -23.57 2.64
N GLY A 45 -26.41 -22.53 2.16
CA GLY A 45 -27.03 -21.52 1.32
C GLY A 45 -26.00 -20.77 0.48
N ASN A 46 -26.49 -19.77 -0.22
CA ASN A 46 -25.68 -18.92 -1.08
C ASN A 46 -25.60 -17.50 -0.51
N ALA A 47 -24.46 -16.85 -0.73
CA ALA A 47 -24.30 -15.43 -0.46
C ALA A 47 -23.44 -14.76 -1.54
N ALA A 48 -23.71 -13.51 -1.81
CA ALA A 48 -23.00 -12.71 -2.79
C ALA A 48 -22.30 -11.52 -2.14
N ILE A 49 -21.06 -11.24 -2.51
CA ILE A 49 -20.35 -10.02 -2.15
C ILE A 49 -20.52 -9.00 -3.28
N ILE A 50 -21.14 -7.88 -2.93
CA ILE A 50 -21.50 -6.83 -3.88
C ILE A 50 -20.69 -5.56 -3.61
N ALA A 51 -20.04 -5.03 -4.65
CA ALA A 51 -19.38 -3.71 -4.60
C ALA A 51 -20.45 -2.59 -4.56
N LYS A 52 -20.44 -1.75 -3.53
CA LYS A 52 -21.39 -0.63 -3.37
C LYS A 52 -20.95 0.63 -4.10
N SER A 53 -19.68 0.70 -4.49
CA SER A 53 -19.09 1.80 -5.25
C SER A 53 -18.11 1.25 -6.31
N ALA A 54 -17.82 2.06 -7.32
CA ALA A 54 -16.80 1.73 -8.30
C ALA A 54 -15.39 1.90 -7.71
N GLY A 55 -14.44 1.02 -8.09
CA GLY A 55 -13.06 1.08 -7.62
C GLY A 55 -12.25 -0.13 -8.03
N VAL A 56 -11.04 -0.24 -7.50
CA VAL A 56 -10.10 -1.33 -7.80
C VAL A 56 -10.21 -2.40 -6.71
N ALA A 57 -10.40 -3.66 -7.11
CA ALA A 57 -10.39 -4.79 -6.22
C ALA A 57 -8.98 -5.07 -5.67
N ALA A 58 -8.85 -5.27 -4.36
CA ALA A 58 -7.61 -5.72 -3.74
C ALA A 58 -7.89 -6.51 -2.46
N GLY A 59 -7.22 -7.64 -2.29
CA GLY A 59 -7.36 -8.50 -1.11
C GLY A 59 -8.36 -9.62 -1.23
N LEU A 60 -8.80 -9.98 -2.43
CA LEU A 60 -9.75 -11.09 -2.65
C LEU A 60 -9.20 -12.41 -2.11
N LYS A 61 -7.91 -12.70 -2.33
CA LYS A 61 -7.28 -13.91 -1.78
C LYS A 61 -7.25 -13.89 -0.25
N ILE A 62 -7.11 -12.72 0.38
CA ILE A 62 -7.12 -12.55 1.83
C ILE A 62 -8.53 -12.78 2.36
N PHE A 63 -9.54 -12.23 1.68
CA PHE A 63 -10.95 -12.51 1.95
C PHE A 63 -11.24 -14.02 1.99
N ALA A 64 -10.78 -14.77 0.99
CA ALA A 64 -10.97 -16.22 0.94
C ALA A 64 -10.28 -16.97 2.08
N ARG A 65 -9.10 -16.50 2.53
CA ARG A 65 -8.37 -17.10 3.65
C ARG A 65 -9.13 -16.96 4.98
N VAL A 66 -9.90 -15.90 5.16
CA VAL A 66 -10.76 -15.77 6.34
C VAL A 66 -11.74 -16.93 6.38
N PHE A 67 -12.44 -17.21 5.28
CA PHE A 67 -13.39 -18.33 5.23
C PHE A 67 -12.70 -19.69 5.37
N ALA A 68 -11.54 -19.88 4.76
CA ALA A 68 -10.78 -21.11 4.93
C ALA A 68 -10.37 -21.38 6.40
N LYS A 69 -10.23 -20.33 7.21
CA LYS A 69 -9.97 -20.45 8.66
C LYS A 69 -11.23 -20.62 9.48
N VAL A 70 -12.34 -19.99 9.10
CA VAL A 70 -13.63 -20.12 9.80
C VAL A 70 -14.22 -21.50 9.53
N ASP A 71 -14.33 -21.89 8.26
CA ASP A 71 -14.89 -23.18 7.84
C ASP A 71 -14.44 -23.51 6.41
N PRO A 72 -13.63 -24.55 6.20
CA PRO A 72 -13.20 -24.98 4.86
C PRO A 72 -14.30 -25.52 3.96
N MET A 73 -15.52 -25.75 4.51
CA MET A 73 -16.69 -26.14 3.71
C MET A 73 -17.30 -24.99 2.92
N VAL A 74 -16.91 -23.73 3.22
CA VAL A 74 -17.34 -22.56 2.44
C VAL A 74 -16.61 -22.54 1.11
N GLN A 75 -17.37 -22.70 0.04
CA GLN A 75 -16.89 -22.67 -1.34
C GLN A 75 -16.97 -21.24 -1.88
N ILE A 76 -15.97 -20.86 -2.69
CA ILE A 76 -15.85 -19.52 -3.25
C ILE A 76 -15.80 -19.59 -4.76
N GLU A 77 -16.72 -18.91 -5.42
CA GLU A 77 -16.70 -18.70 -6.87
C GLU A 77 -16.32 -17.24 -7.15
N TRP A 78 -15.24 -17.05 -7.87
CA TRP A 78 -14.71 -15.74 -8.20
C TRP A 78 -15.48 -15.10 -9.36
N ARG A 79 -15.93 -13.84 -9.20
CA ARG A 79 -16.51 -13.02 -10.26
C ARG A 79 -15.58 -11.86 -10.64
N ALA A 80 -14.53 -11.63 -9.86
CA ALA A 80 -13.48 -10.64 -10.10
C ALA A 80 -12.15 -11.11 -9.52
N HIS A 81 -11.07 -10.43 -9.88
CA HIS A 81 -9.71 -10.67 -9.40
C HIS A 81 -9.09 -9.37 -8.87
N ASP A 82 -8.04 -9.50 -8.06
CA ASP A 82 -7.28 -8.33 -7.63
C ASP A 82 -6.74 -7.56 -8.84
N LYS A 83 -6.81 -6.21 -8.78
CA LYS A 83 -6.52 -5.23 -9.83
C LYS A 83 -7.65 -4.97 -10.82
N ASP A 84 -8.73 -5.77 -10.83
CA ASP A 84 -9.88 -5.47 -11.67
C ASP A 84 -10.56 -4.17 -11.22
N TRP A 85 -11.06 -3.42 -12.21
CA TRP A 85 -11.94 -2.28 -11.95
C TRP A 85 -13.37 -2.80 -11.75
N LEU A 86 -13.91 -2.55 -10.57
CA LEU A 86 -15.28 -2.91 -10.21
C LEU A 86 -16.24 -1.76 -10.51
N THR A 87 -17.43 -2.12 -10.93
CA THR A 87 -18.55 -1.18 -11.08
C THR A 87 -19.51 -1.25 -9.89
N THR A 88 -20.28 -0.20 -9.67
CA THR A 88 -21.30 -0.18 -8.61
C THR A 88 -22.34 -1.29 -8.83
N LYS A 89 -22.68 -2.02 -7.78
CA LYS A 89 -23.59 -3.17 -7.76
C LYS A 89 -23.05 -4.42 -8.46
N GLN A 90 -21.77 -4.46 -8.81
CA GLN A 90 -21.15 -5.67 -9.35
C GLN A 90 -21.01 -6.73 -8.26
N GLU A 91 -21.42 -7.95 -8.56
CA GLU A 91 -21.06 -9.13 -7.79
C GLU A 91 -19.58 -9.44 -8.01
N VAL A 92 -18.86 -9.60 -6.89
CA VAL A 92 -17.39 -9.78 -6.88
C VAL A 92 -17.02 -11.22 -6.52
N ILE A 93 -17.77 -11.80 -5.59
CA ILE A 93 -17.59 -13.16 -5.08
C ILE A 93 -18.97 -13.78 -4.85
N HIS A 94 -19.11 -15.05 -5.23
CA HIS A 94 -20.23 -15.89 -4.80
C HIS A 94 -19.73 -16.92 -3.79
N LEU A 95 -20.49 -17.07 -2.68
CA LEU A 95 -20.19 -18.01 -1.62
C LEU A 95 -21.29 -19.07 -1.56
N TYR A 96 -20.89 -20.34 -1.31
CA TYR A 96 -21.80 -21.43 -1.01
C TYR A 96 -21.29 -22.23 0.19
N GLY A 97 -22.12 -22.51 1.15
CA GLY A 97 -21.75 -23.31 2.33
C GLY A 97 -22.66 -23.10 3.52
N PRO A 98 -22.27 -23.55 4.72
CA PRO A 98 -23.05 -23.33 5.93
C PRO A 98 -23.25 -21.83 6.18
N LEU A 99 -24.51 -21.38 6.25
CA LEU A 99 -24.82 -19.96 6.44
C LEU A 99 -24.25 -19.41 7.74
N ALA A 100 -24.20 -20.22 8.80
CA ALA A 100 -23.53 -19.84 10.05
C ALA A 100 -22.08 -19.44 9.84
N SER A 101 -21.32 -20.26 9.12
CA SER A 101 -19.90 -20.01 8.83
C SER A 101 -19.72 -18.76 7.94
N ILE A 102 -20.62 -18.59 6.95
CA ILE A 102 -20.61 -17.42 6.07
C ILE A 102 -20.83 -16.14 6.89
N LEU A 103 -21.85 -16.11 7.77
CA LEU A 103 -22.17 -14.92 8.58
C LEU A 103 -21.10 -14.64 9.63
N SER A 104 -20.56 -15.66 10.30
CA SER A 104 -19.51 -15.50 11.29
C SER A 104 -18.19 -14.98 10.70
N GLY A 105 -17.88 -15.30 9.43
CA GLY A 105 -16.68 -14.81 8.75
C GLY A 105 -16.85 -13.47 8.04
N GLU A 106 -18.10 -13.02 7.82
CA GLU A 106 -18.45 -11.87 6.98
C GLU A 106 -17.65 -10.62 7.35
N ARG A 107 -17.75 -10.18 8.59
CA ARG A 107 -17.22 -8.86 9.00
C ARG A 107 -15.71 -8.80 8.87
N VAL A 108 -15.01 -9.81 9.34
CA VAL A 108 -13.55 -9.89 9.24
C VAL A 108 -13.11 -9.92 7.78
N ALA A 109 -13.74 -10.74 6.94
CA ALA A 109 -13.43 -10.83 5.52
C ALA A 109 -13.66 -9.51 4.78
N LEU A 110 -14.80 -8.86 5.03
CA LEU A 110 -15.14 -7.55 4.44
C LEU A 110 -14.19 -6.45 4.91
N ASN A 111 -13.75 -6.42 6.16
CA ASN A 111 -12.83 -5.41 6.66
C ASN A 111 -11.52 -5.42 5.89
N PHE A 112 -10.93 -6.59 5.61
CA PHE A 112 -9.73 -6.69 4.76
C PHE A 112 -10.00 -6.22 3.34
N LEU A 113 -11.06 -6.72 2.70
CA LEU A 113 -11.42 -6.37 1.33
C LEU A 113 -11.69 -4.87 1.16
N GLN A 114 -12.45 -4.28 2.07
CA GLN A 114 -12.82 -2.86 2.07
C GLN A 114 -11.59 -1.96 2.22
N ARG A 115 -10.71 -2.28 3.19
CA ARG A 115 -9.50 -1.49 3.44
C ARG A 115 -8.54 -1.54 2.25
N LEU A 116 -8.23 -2.73 1.76
CA LEU A 116 -7.25 -2.91 0.69
C LEU A 116 -7.77 -2.37 -0.65
N SER A 117 -9.04 -2.61 -0.99
CA SER A 117 -9.66 -2.04 -2.20
C SER A 117 -9.75 -0.51 -2.13
N GLY A 118 -9.94 0.07 -0.95
CA GLY A 118 -9.90 1.52 -0.74
C GLY A 118 -8.54 2.12 -1.07
N ILE A 119 -7.46 1.49 -0.60
CA ILE A 119 -6.07 1.89 -0.90
C ILE A 119 -5.78 1.77 -2.40
N ALA A 120 -6.15 0.64 -3.01
CA ALA A 120 -5.95 0.40 -4.44
C ALA A 120 -6.72 1.44 -5.29
N THR A 121 -7.96 1.74 -4.90
CA THR A 121 -8.81 2.73 -5.57
C THR A 121 -8.24 4.14 -5.45
N LEU A 122 -7.78 4.55 -4.27
CA LEU A 122 -7.13 5.85 -4.10
C LEU A 122 -5.84 5.93 -4.92
N THR A 123 -5.02 4.88 -4.89
CA THR A 123 -3.78 4.81 -5.68
C THR A 123 -4.10 4.98 -7.16
N ARG A 124 -5.13 4.30 -7.68
CA ARG A 124 -5.53 4.42 -9.08
C ARG A 124 -5.92 5.84 -9.45
N LYS A 125 -6.62 6.58 -8.60
CA LYS A 125 -6.94 7.99 -8.83
C LYS A 125 -5.69 8.86 -8.99
N PHE A 126 -4.65 8.63 -8.19
CA PHE A 126 -3.38 9.33 -8.33
C PHE A 126 -2.64 8.94 -9.61
N ILE A 127 -2.64 7.64 -9.98
CA ILE A 127 -2.07 7.18 -11.25
C ILE A 127 -2.76 7.86 -12.44
N ASP A 128 -4.10 7.88 -12.45
CA ASP A 128 -4.88 8.49 -13.53
C ASP A 128 -4.62 10.01 -13.63
N ALA A 129 -4.41 10.68 -12.50
CA ALA A 129 -4.13 12.12 -12.45
C ALA A 129 -2.75 12.50 -13.02
N VAL A 130 -1.81 11.57 -13.14
CA VAL A 130 -0.46 11.83 -13.68
C VAL A 130 -0.22 11.23 -15.07
N VAL A 131 -1.29 10.70 -15.69
CA VAL A 131 -1.23 10.17 -17.07
C VAL A 131 -0.68 11.23 -18.02
N GLY A 132 0.20 10.82 -18.93
CA GLY A 132 0.88 11.72 -19.88
C GLY A 132 2.18 12.33 -19.37
N THR A 133 2.55 12.09 -18.10
CA THR A 133 3.84 12.47 -17.54
C THR A 133 4.75 11.24 -17.36
N LYS A 134 6.04 11.44 -17.03
CA LYS A 134 6.94 10.34 -16.68
C LYS A 134 6.88 9.94 -15.21
N ALA A 135 6.22 10.73 -14.37
CA ALA A 135 6.18 10.54 -12.94
C ALA A 135 5.49 9.23 -12.54
N LYS A 136 6.09 8.51 -11.59
CA LYS A 136 5.52 7.29 -11.02
C LYS A 136 5.12 7.54 -9.57
N ILE A 137 3.96 7.04 -9.18
CA ILE A 137 3.42 7.18 -7.83
C ILE A 137 4.00 6.10 -6.93
N LEU A 138 4.54 6.53 -5.77
CA LEU A 138 5.09 5.67 -4.72
C LEU A 138 4.26 5.78 -3.45
N ASP A 139 4.21 4.68 -2.69
CA ASP A 139 3.80 4.71 -1.29
C ASP A 139 4.92 5.23 -0.36
N THR A 140 4.72 5.10 0.94
CA THR A 140 5.71 5.44 1.97
C THR A 140 5.73 4.39 3.09
N ARG A 141 6.50 4.65 4.15
CA ARG A 141 6.43 3.88 5.40
C ARG A 141 5.37 4.39 6.40
N LYS A 142 4.57 5.39 6.02
CA LYS A 142 3.44 5.89 6.82
C LYS A 142 2.25 4.95 6.66
N THR A 143 2.34 3.77 7.29
CA THR A 143 1.36 2.67 7.18
C THR A 143 0.75 2.37 8.54
N THR A 144 -0.42 1.72 8.55
CA THR A 144 -1.00 1.14 9.76
C THR A 144 0.00 0.15 10.38
N PRO A 145 0.32 0.24 11.69
CA PRO A 145 1.21 -0.72 12.34
C PRO A 145 0.78 -2.17 12.08
N GLY A 146 1.73 -3.01 11.67
CA GLY A 146 1.48 -4.42 11.32
C GLY A 146 0.89 -4.66 9.93
N TRP A 147 0.27 -3.68 9.28
CA TRP A 147 -0.42 -3.83 8.00
C TRP A 147 0.44 -3.47 6.77
N ARG A 148 1.67 -2.99 6.96
CA ARG A 148 2.49 -2.42 5.87
C ARG A 148 2.56 -3.29 4.63
N ILE A 149 2.79 -4.57 4.77
CA ILE A 149 2.92 -5.50 3.63
C ILE A 149 1.61 -5.55 2.83
N LEU A 150 0.46 -5.64 3.51
CA LEU A 150 -0.85 -5.68 2.85
C LEU A 150 -1.21 -4.34 2.22
N GLU A 151 -0.94 -3.21 2.89
CA GLU A 151 -1.22 -1.88 2.35
C GLU A 151 -0.36 -1.58 1.12
N LYS A 152 0.93 -1.96 1.14
CA LYS A 152 1.82 -1.82 -0.01
C LYS A 152 1.44 -2.75 -1.17
N TYR A 153 0.95 -3.96 -0.89
CA TYR A 153 0.34 -4.83 -1.89
C TYR A 153 -0.87 -4.15 -2.55
N ALA A 154 -1.75 -3.53 -1.76
CA ALA A 154 -2.91 -2.81 -2.28
C ALA A 154 -2.52 -1.61 -3.16
N VAL A 155 -1.44 -0.89 -2.82
CA VAL A 155 -0.87 0.15 -3.69
C VAL A 155 -0.47 -0.42 -5.05
N GLN A 156 0.18 -1.59 -5.09
CA GLN A 156 0.50 -2.26 -6.36
C GLN A 156 -0.76 -2.67 -7.14
N CYS A 157 -1.80 -3.12 -6.45
CA CYS A 157 -3.08 -3.43 -7.10
C CYS A 157 -3.69 -2.19 -7.78
N GLY A 158 -3.53 -1.00 -7.20
CA GLY A 158 -3.93 0.28 -7.80
C GLY A 158 -3.03 0.79 -8.93
N GLY A 159 -1.91 0.12 -9.22
CA GLY A 159 -0.93 0.49 -10.25
C GLY A 159 0.24 1.35 -9.73
N GLY A 160 0.32 1.63 -8.44
CA GLY A 160 1.45 2.30 -7.81
C GLY A 160 2.68 1.40 -7.63
N LEU A 161 3.77 2.00 -7.21
CA LEU A 161 5.00 1.30 -6.88
C LEU A 161 5.27 1.41 -5.38
N ASN A 162 6.08 0.51 -4.85
CA ASN A 162 6.49 0.57 -3.47
C ASN A 162 7.82 1.32 -3.30
N HIS A 163 7.85 2.27 -2.39
CA HIS A 163 9.06 2.78 -1.77
C HIS A 163 9.62 1.70 -0.83
N ARG A 164 10.77 1.91 -0.19
CA ARG A 164 11.41 0.95 0.71
C ARG A 164 10.42 0.33 1.70
N MET A 165 10.57 -0.98 1.93
CA MET A 165 9.71 -1.75 2.82
C MET A 165 10.02 -1.50 4.31
N GLY A 166 11.29 -1.35 4.64
CA GLY A 166 11.79 -1.19 6.00
C GLY A 166 13.01 -0.29 6.06
N LEU A 167 13.64 -0.26 7.22
CA LEU A 167 14.90 0.46 7.43
C LEU A 167 16.11 -0.29 6.88
N ASP A 168 15.96 -1.57 6.62
CA ASP A 168 16.96 -2.51 6.13
C ASP A 168 17.01 -2.64 4.60
N ASP A 169 16.07 -1.99 3.87
CA ASP A 169 15.89 -2.15 2.43
C ASP A 169 16.77 -1.19 1.61
N MET A 170 16.82 0.09 1.98
CA MET A 170 17.68 1.09 1.34
C MET A 170 18.00 2.24 2.31
N PHE A 171 19.13 2.92 2.07
CA PHE A 171 19.44 4.16 2.78
C PHE A 171 18.49 5.28 2.34
N LEU A 172 17.91 5.97 3.31
CA LEU A 172 17.21 7.24 3.12
C LEU A 172 17.75 8.21 4.17
N ILE A 173 18.64 9.09 3.73
CA ILE A 173 19.26 10.12 4.55
C ILE A 173 18.26 11.26 4.69
N LYS A 174 17.86 11.56 5.92
CA LYS A 174 16.89 12.58 6.27
C LYS A 174 17.56 13.74 7.01
N GLU A 175 16.82 14.86 7.17
CA GLU A 175 17.26 16.03 7.91
C GLU A 175 18.00 15.68 9.21
N ASN A 176 17.41 14.84 10.05
CA ASN A 176 18.02 14.47 11.33
C ASN A 176 19.33 13.68 11.17
N HIS A 177 19.46 12.88 10.09
CA HIS A 177 20.73 12.20 9.79
C HIS A 177 21.78 13.20 9.33
N ILE A 178 21.41 14.19 8.50
CA ILE A 178 22.30 15.23 8.01
C ILE A 178 22.79 16.09 9.20
N ALA A 179 21.86 16.52 10.08
CA ALA A 179 22.20 17.29 11.26
C ALA A 179 23.17 16.54 12.20
N ALA A 180 22.91 15.24 12.41
CA ALA A 180 23.79 14.41 13.24
C ALA A 180 25.17 14.15 12.63
N ALA A 181 25.24 14.01 11.30
CA ALA A 181 26.51 13.81 10.58
C ALA A 181 27.30 15.10 10.30
N GLY A 182 26.63 16.27 10.40
CA GLY A 182 27.18 17.59 10.15
C GLY A 182 27.02 18.11 8.72
N SER A 183 26.83 17.25 7.70
CA SER A 183 26.56 17.62 6.32
C SER A 183 26.01 16.43 5.51
N ILE A 184 25.42 16.69 4.34
CA ILE A 184 25.04 15.66 3.36
C ILE A 184 26.27 14.87 2.94
N THR A 185 27.38 15.53 2.64
CA THR A 185 28.66 14.92 2.25
C THR A 185 29.13 13.90 3.31
N ALA A 186 29.10 14.25 4.59
CA ALA A 186 29.50 13.36 5.67
C ALA A 186 28.55 12.15 5.78
N ALA A 187 27.24 12.40 5.74
CA ALA A 187 26.22 11.34 5.83
C ALA A 187 26.33 10.34 4.66
N VAL A 188 26.46 10.83 3.44
CA VAL A 188 26.64 10.00 2.23
C VAL A 188 27.93 9.15 2.32
N ARG A 189 29.05 9.77 2.74
CA ARG A 189 30.30 9.04 2.93
C ARG A 189 30.15 7.90 3.94
N HIS A 190 29.55 8.13 5.11
CA HIS A 190 29.34 7.10 6.12
C HIS A 190 28.46 5.94 5.60
N CYS A 191 27.38 6.25 4.85
CA CYS A 191 26.55 5.23 4.24
C CYS A 191 27.29 4.38 3.21
N ARG A 192 28.17 5.00 2.40
CA ARG A 192 28.99 4.29 1.40
C ARG A 192 30.06 3.41 2.06
N GLU A 193 30.75 3.90 3.07
CA GLU A 193 31.71 3.12 3.87
C GLU A 193 31.01 1.90 4.50
N PHE A 194 29.84 2.10 5.13
CA PHE A 194 29.06 1.01 5.69
C PHE A 194 28.65 -0.01 4.62
N ARG A 195 28.14 0.45 3.46
CA ARG A 195 27.78 -0.41 2.33
C ARG A 195 28.96 -1.28 1.86
N GLN A 196 30.16 -0.73 1.78
CA GLN A 196 31.37 -1.45 1.40
C GLN A 196 31.73 -2.53 2.43
N HIS A 197 31.71 -2.21 3.73
CA HIS A 197 31.99 -3.15 4.80
C HIS A 197 31.01 -4.33 4.83
N GLN A 198 29.70 -4.06 4.59
CA GLN A 198 28.65 -5.08 4.59
C GLN A 198 28.61 -5.91 3.30
N LYS A 199 29.35 -5.52 2.25
CA LYS A 199 29.33 -6.16 0.92
C LYS A 199 27.91 -6.31 0.34
N ARG A 200 27.00 -5.37 0.66
CA ARG A 200 25.62 -5.32 0.18
C ARG A 200 25.42 -4.12 -0.71
N HIS A 201 24.57 -4.28 -1.71
CA HIS A 201 24.23 -3.19 -2.62
C HIS A 201 22.86 -2.62 -2.22
N TRP A 202 22.86 -1.66 -1.29
CA TRP A 202 21.69 -0.85 -0.98
C TRP A 202 21.66 0.43 -1.80
N ASN A 203 20.52 0.81 -2.33
CA ASN A 203 20.31 2.12 -2.93
C ASN A 203 20.48 3.21 -1.86
N LEU A 204 20.83 4.42 -2.31
CA LEU A 204 20.99 5.57 -1.44
C LEU A 204 20.16 6.73 -1.97
N GLU A 205 19.30 7.24 -1.12
CA GLU A 205 18.45 8.39 -1.34
C GLU A 205 18.71 9.45 -0.27
N VAL A 206 18.63 10.74 -0.65
CA VAL A 206 18.82 11.87 0.25
C VAL A 206 17.64 12.83 0.14
N GLU A 207 17.05 13.22 1.27
CA GLU A 207 16.09 14.31 1.35
C GLU A 207 16.83 15.65 1.25
N ALA A 208 16.41 16.49 0.29
CA ALA A 208 16.92 17.83 0.04
C ALA A 208 15.75 18.84 0.09
N ARG A 209 15.95 19.97 0.78
CA ARG A 209 14.96 21.03 0.96
C ARG A 209 15.27 22.30 0.19
N THR A 210 16.48 22.41 -0.32
CA THR A 210 16.96 23.59 -1.04
C THR A 210 17.75 23.17 -2.28
N LEU A 211 17.83 24.07 -3.26
CA LEU A 211 18.69 23.85 -4.45
C LEU A 211 20.16 23.68 -4.08
N ALA A 212 20.64 24.34 -3.01
CA ALA A 212 22.01 24.16 -2.53
C ALA A 212 22.26 22.73 -2.01
N GLU A 213 21.28 22.13 -1.32
CA GLU A 213 21.34 20.73 -0.88
C GLU A 213 21.26 19.76 -2.08
N VAL A 214 20.43 20.06 -3.10
CA VAL A 214 20.41 19.29 -4.36
C VAL A 214 21.78 19.33 -5.05
N GLU A 215 22.43 20.51 -5.10
CA GLU A 215 23.78 20.63 -5.63
C GLU A 215 24.80 19.81 -4.81
N GLU A 216 24.72 19.84 -3.47
CA GLU A 216 25.58 19.02 -2.62
C GLU A 216 25.36 17.52 -2.86
N CYS A 217 24.10 17.08 -3.03
CA CYS A 217 23.79 15.70 -3.41
C CYS A 217 24.47 15.31 -4.73
N LEU A 218 24.38 16.15 -5.76
CA LEU A 218 24.99 15.91 -7.06
C LEU A 218 26.52 15.86 -7.00
N ARG A 219 27.17 16.76 -6.24
CA ARG A 219 28.63 16.72 -6.01
C ARG A 219 29.08 15.43 -5.35
N ASN A 220 28.20 14.83 -4.56
CA ASN A 220 28.42 13.54 -3.92
C ASN A 220 27.85 12.36 -4.74
N GLU A 221 27.50 12.52 -6.01
CA GLU A 221 27.02 11.48 -6.91
C GLU A 221 25.86 10.67 -6.31
N VAL A 222 24.92 11.35 -5.63
CA VAL A 222 23.70 10.73 -5.12
C VAL A 222 22.79 10.39 -6.28
N GLU A 223 22.39 9.12 -6.37
CA GLU A 223 21.60 8.60 -7.49
C GLU A 223 20.11 8.92 -7.41
N HIS A 224 19.60 9.14 -6.19
CA HIS A 224 18.19 9.44 -5.92
C HIS A 224 18.08 10.59 -4.91
N ILE A 225 17.42 11.67 -5.30
CA ILE A 225 17.25 12.88 -4.47
C ILE A 225 15.76 13.14 -4.28
N MET A 226 15.33 13.17 -3.03
CA MET A 226 13.96 13.51 -2.67
C MET A 226 13.87 15.03 -2.41
N LEU A 227 12.99 15.71 -3.15
CA LEU A 227 12.67 17.12 -3.00
C LEU A 227 11.58 17.24 -1.91
N ASP A 228 12.01 17.50 -0.67
CA ASP A 228 11.11 17.49 0.47
C ASP A 228 10.43 18.85 0.68
N ASN A 229 9.11 18.90 0.52
CA ASN A 229 8.26 20.07 0.69
C ASN A 229 8.66 21.30 -0.17
N MET A 230 9.30 21.10 -1.31
CA MET A 230 9.60 22.17 -2.27
C MET A 230 8.34 22.65 -3.00
N SER A 231 8.29 23.91 -3.35
CA SER A 231 7.27 24.48 -4.23
C SER A 231 7.42 23.93 -5.66
N VAL A 232 6.36 24.05 -6.47
CA VAL A 232 6.38 23.65 -7.89
C VAL A 232 7.50 24.35 -8.67
N ALA A 233 7.72 25.64 -8.40
CA ALA A 233 8.80 26.41 -9.04
C ALA A 233 10.17 25.92 -8.65
N GLU A 234 10.40 25.59 -7.37
CA GLU A 234 11.66 25.01 -6.90
C GLU A 234 11.89 23.62 -7.49
N MET A 235 10.85 22.77 -7.58
CA MET A 235 10.95 21.46 -8.23
C MET A 235 11.32 21.60 -9.72
N GLN A 236 10.72 22.56 -10.46
CA GLN A 236 11.08 22.82 -11.86
C GLN A 236 12.56 23.25 -11.99
N ASN A 237 13.02 24.15 -11.10
CA ASN A 237 14.42 24.57 -11.09
C ASN A 237 15.32 23.39 -10.76
N ALA A 238 14.97 22.52 -9.79
CA ALA A 238 15.74 21.33 -9.46
C ALA A 238 15.80 20.35 -10.65
N VAL A 239 14.69 20.12 -11.35
CA VAL A 239 14.66 19.24 -12.53
C VAL A 239 15.57 19.78 -13.65
N GLN A 240 15.53 21.07 -13.93
CA GLN A 240 16.42 21.69 -14.91
C GLN A 240 17.89 21.63 -14.49
N PHE A 241 18.18 21.90 -13.21
CA PHE A 241 19.53 21.89 -12.68
C PHE A 241 20.12 20.47 -12.66
N VAL A 242 19.35 19.47 -12.24
CA VAL A 242 19.79 18.08 -12.20
C VAL A 242 20.00 17.51 -13.61
N ALA A 243 19.18 17.89 -14.58
CA ALA A 243 19.30 17.53 -16.01
C ALA A 243 19.53 16.02 -16.22
N GLY A 244 18.83 15.16 -15.48
CA GLY A 244 18.91 13.70 -15.61
C GLY A 244 20.11 13.02 -14.95
N ARG A 245 20.98 13.75 -14.25
CA ARG A 245 22.14 13.18 -13.53
C ARG A 245 21.78 12.36 -12.31
N ALA A 246 20.59 12.58 -11.74
CA ALA A 246 20.02 11.81 -10.66
C ALA A 246 18.51 11.64 -10.89
N LYS A 247 17.90 10.66 -10.22
CA LYS A 247 16.44 10.54 -10.13
C LYS A 247 15.91 11.53 -9.11
N LEU A 248 14.78 12.16 -9.43
CA LEU A 248 14.12 13.12 -8.56
C LEU A 248 12.78 12.58 -8.09
N GLU A 249 12.59 12.61 -6.78
CA GLU A 249 11.34 12.27 -6.12
C GLU A 249 10.74 13.52 -5.46
N ALA A 250 9.46 13.83 -5.71
CA ALA A 250 8.74 14.84 -4.97
C ALA A 250 8.04 14.22 -3.76
N SER A 251 8.17 14.85 -2.60
CA SER A 251 7.55 14.42 -1.34
C SER A 251 7.03 15.62 -0.54
N GLY A 252 5.98 15.38 0.24
CA GLY A 252 5.40 16.38 1.13
C GLY A 252 4.12 17.02 0.56
N ASN A 253 3.04 16.97 1.35
CA ASN A 253 1.74 17.62 1.09
C ASN A 253 1.13 17.34 -0.31
N VAL A 254 1.36 16.14 -0.86
CA VAL A 254 0.79 15.75 -2.16
C VAL A 254 -0.67 15.32 -1.99
N SER A 255 -1.54 15.90 -2.82
CA SER A 255 -2.98 15.61 -2.88
C SER A 255 -3.44 15.41 -4.33
N LEU A 256 -4.68 14.96 -4.52
CA LEU A 256 -5.26 14.82 -5.87
C LEU A 256 -5.38 16.18 -6.60
N GLU A 257 -5.51 17.27 -5.86
CA GLU A 257 -5.63 18.64 -6.41
C GLU A 257 -4.30 19.15 -6.97
N ASN A 258 -3.15 18.70 -6.44
CA ASN A 258 -1.85 19.25 -6.83
C ASN A 258 -0.94 18.25 -7.56
N VAL A 259 -1.22 16.95 -7.50
CA VAL A 259 -0.32 15.90 -8.04
C VAL A 259 -0.04 16.05 -9.53
N ALA A 260 -1.02 16.47 -10.33
CA ALA A 260 -0.84 16.69 -11.76
C ALA A 260 0.17 17.83 -12.02
N THR A 261 0.09 18.91 -11.24
CA THR A 261 1.00 20.06 -11.35
C THR A 261 2.42 19.66 -10.89
N ILE A 262 2.54 18.85 -9.84
CA ILE A 262 3.83 18.30 -9.39
C ILE A 262 4.41 17.40 -10.47
N ALA A 263 3.63 16.48 -11.05
CA ALA A 263 4.09 15.59 -12.11
C ALA A 263 4.56 16.35 -13.36
N ALA A 264 3.90 17.46 -13.70
CA ALA A 264 4.26 18.32 -14.82
C ALA A 264 5.62 19.03 -14.64
N THR A 265 6.18 19.11 -13.42
CA THR A 265 7.54 19.64 -13.19
C THR A 265 8.62 18.79 -13.84
N GLY A 266 8.33 17.52 -14.12
CA GLY A 266 9.26 16.58 -14.71
C GLY A 266 10.06 15.76 -13.67
N VAL A 267 9.61 15.64 -12.44
CA VAL A 267 10.14 14.67 -11.46
C VAL A 267 9.91 13.23 -11.92
N ASP A 268 10.73 12.28 -11.47
CA ASP A 268 10.62 10.88 -11.85
C ASP A 268 9.63 10.11 -10.96
N TYR A 269 9.54 10.51 -9.68
CA TYR A 269 8.70 9.86 -8.68
C TYR A 269 7.94 10.87 -7.84
N ILE A 270 6.81 10.45 -7.30
CA ILE A 270 6.02 11.23 -6.33
C ILE A 270 5.60 10.27 -5.21
N SER A 271 6.14 10.47 -4.00
CA SER A 271 5.76 9.65 -2.83
C SER A 271 4.61 10.28 -2.05
N ILE A 272 3.61 9.44 -1.75
CA ILE A 272 2.34 9.88 -1.20
C ILE A 272 1.98 9.04 0.03
N GLY A 273 2.11 9.62 1.21
CA GLY A 273 1.73 8.93 2.46
C GLY A 273 0.23 8.68 2.58
N ALA A 274 -0.59 9.58 2.03
CA ALA A 274 -2.05 9.49 2.09
C ALA A 274 -2.62 8.21 1.45
N LEU A 275 -1.89 7.57 0.53
CA LEU A 275 -2.30 6.30 -0.07
C LEU A 275 -2.57 5.22 1.00
N THR A 276 -1.82 5.23 2.07
CA THR A 276 -1.90 4.20 3.11
C THR A 276 -2.49 4.71 4.41
N HIS A 277 -2.11 5.90 4.89
CA HIS A 277 -2.61 6.39 6.19
C HIS A 277 -3.99 7.08 6.12
N SER A 278 -4.47 7.49 4.92
CA SER A 278 -5.72 8.28 4.79
C SER A 278 -6.65 7.77 3.68
N ALA A 279 -6.42 6.57 3.14
CA ALA A 279 -7.33 5.99 2.16
C ALA A 279 -8.68 5.66 2.81
N PRO A 280 -9.81 6.12 2.24
CA PRO A 280 -11.13 5.67 2.65
C PRO A 280 -11.31 4.20 2.28
N ALA A 281 -12.03 3.44 3.11
CA ALA A 281 -12.43 2.09 2.76
C ALA A 281 -13.41 2.12 1.58
N MET A 282 -13.31 1.11 0.69
CA MET A 282 -14.31 0.89 -0.36
C MET A 282 -15.47 0.08 0.23
N ASP A 283 -16.71 0.47 -0.07
CA ASP A 283 -17.88 -0.17 0.52
C ASP A 283 -18.29 -1.44 -0.24
N PHE A 284 -18.45 -2.54 0.51
CA PHE A 284 -18.97 -3.83 0.06
C PHE A 284 -20.04 -4.35 1.02
N SER A 285 -20.96 -5.14 0.52
CA SER A 285 -21.96 -5.86 1.34
C SER A 285 -21.98 -7.33 1.00
N LEU A 286 -22.24 -8.17 2.00
CA LEU A 286 -22.65 -9.56 1.82
C LEU A 286 -24.18 -9.63 1.84
N LEU A 287 -24.75 -10.35 0.90
CA LEU A 287 -26.18 -10.61 0.79
C LEU A 287 -26.39 -12.13 0.70
N VAL A 288 -27.21 -12.69 1.58
CA VAL A 288 -27.71 -14.07 1.45
C VAL A 288 -28.75 -14.09 0.32
N VAL A 289 -28.62 -15.03 -0.63
CA VAL A 289 -29.41 -15.12 -1.87
C VAL A 289 -30.06 -16.49 -2.03
#